data_c9206c625ac9ccc97ed2fbfc1d5c004a
#
_entry.id   c9206c625ac9ccc97ed2fbfc1d5c004a
#
_cell.length_a   1.000
_cell.length_b   1.000
_cell.length_c   1.000
_cell.angle_alpha   90.00
_cell.angle_beta   90.00
_cell.angle_gamma   90.00
#
_symmetry.space_group_name_H-M   'P 1'
#
loop_
_entity.id
_entity.type
_entity.pdbx_description
1 polymer ?
#
loop_
_entity_poly.entity_id
_entity_poly.type
_entity_poly.pdbx_seq_one_letter_code
_entity_poly.pdbx_strand_id
1 'polypeptide(L)'
;MTDTHAESIPAPPRVVPIEDRPFWDAIDAGNFVLARCTCGAYYARLQACLKCHASAQSLRWVPASGQGTVRTFVVFDKPYHPYFEGRVPYVVAVVTLSEGPEILTNVIDTDILAVKIGMPVRIVVGERGGQKIHQASARV
;
A
#
# COMPACT_ATOMS: atom_id res chain seq x y z
N MET A 1 -17.09 30.44 -6.26
CA MET A 1 -16.82 30.26 -5.61
C MET A 1 -16.54 29.09 -5.40
N THR A 2 -16.23 28.57 -5.27
CA THR A 2 -15.79 27.67 -5.34
C THR A 2 -16.12 26.64 -4.72
N ASP A 3 -15.98 25.80 -4.83
CA ASP A 3 -16.21 24.72 -4.54
C ASP A 3 -15.52 24.27 -3.42
N THR A 4 -15.48 24.94 -2.40
CA THR A 4 -14.96 24.51 -1.18
C THR A 4 -15.59 23.28 -0.68
N HIS A 5 -16.84 23.01 -1.08
CA HIS A 5 -17.46 21.77 -0.62
C HIS A 5 -16.76 20.52 -1.11
N ALA A 6 -16.39 20.49 -2.37
CA ALA A 6 -15.71 19.32 -2.92
C ALA A 6 -14.35 19.13 -2.26
N GLU A 7 -13.71 20.25 -1.89
CA GLU A 7 -12.41 20.16 -1.25
C GLU A 7 -12.50 19.78 0.21
N SER A 8 -13.66 19.96 0.81
CA SER A 8 -13.81 19.66 2.23
C SER A 8 -14.21 18.23 2.50
N ILE A 9 -14.50 17.43 1.49
CA ILE A 9 -14.84 16.03 1.70
C ILE A 9 -13.57 15.26 2.05
N PRO A 10 -13.50 14.69 3.25
CA PRO A 10 -12.27 13.98 3.65
C PRO A 10 -12.14 12.65 2.96
N ALA A 11 -10.91 12.24 2.73
CA ALA A 11 -10.62 10.90 2.26
C ALA A 11 -11.03 9.88 3.33
N PRO A 12 -11.35 8.64 2.93
CA PRO A 12 -11.57 7.59 3.92
C PRO A 12 -10.33 7.46 4.79
N PRO A 13 -10.50 7.36 6.11
CA PRO A 13 -9.34 7.27 6.99
C PRO A 13 -8.67 5.91 6.85
N ARG A 14 -7.35 5.90 6.99
CA ARG A 14 -6.66 4.60 7.10
C ARG A 14 -7.06 3.96 8.42
N VAL A 15 -7.25 2.65 8.36
CA VAL A 15 -7.52 1.87 9.56
C VAL A 15 -6.17 1.35 10.06
N VAL A 16 -5.81 1.72 11.30
CA VAL A 16 -4.51 1.38 11.86
C VAL A 16 -4.72 0.54 13.11
N PRO A 17 -4.69 -0.79 12.98
CA PRO A 17 -4.68 -1.64 14.17
C PRO A 17 -3.45 -1.34 15.02
N ILE A 18 -3.56 -1.54 16.32
CA ILE A 18 -2.49 -1.16 17.23
C ILE A 18 -1.19 -1.90 16.91
N GLU A 19 -1.30 -3.14 16.44
CA GLU A 19 -0.14 -3.96 16.10
C GLU A 19 0.59 -3.42 14.87
N ASP A 20 -0.12 -2.73 14.00
CA ASP A 20 0.45 -2.21 12.76
C ASP A 20 0.90 -0.77 12.89
N ARG A 21 0.81 -0.20 14.08
CA ARG A 21 1.20 1.20 14.29
C ARG A 21 2.64 1.49 13.83
N PRO A 22 3.63 0.62 14.12
CA PRO A 22 4.99 0.91 13.65
C PRO A 22 5.09 0.96 12.13
N PHE A 23 4.30 0.15 11.41
CA PHE A 23 4.25 0.20 9.95
C PHE A 23 3.79 1.58 9.47
N TRP A 24 2.68 2.06 10.03
CA TRP A 24 2.11 3.34 9.59
C TRP A 24 2.92 4.53 10.08
N ASP A 25 3.61 4.41 11.22
CA ASP A 25 4.55 5.44 11.66
C ASP A 25 5.70 5.55 10.66
N ALA A 26 6.18 4.42 10.14
CA ALA A 26 7.23 4.45 9.12
C ALA A 26 6.71 5.09 7.83
N ILE A 27 5.49 4.76 7.42
CA ILE A 27 4.88 5.37 6.24
C ILE A 27 4.78 6.88 6.44
N ASP A 28 4.37 7.34 7.62
CA ASP A 28 4.29 8.77 7.91
C ASP A 28 5.65 9.45 7.81
N ALA A 29 6.72 8.72 8.06
CA ALA A 29 8.08 9.22 7.91
C ALA A 29 8.61 9.05 6.48
N GLY A 30 7.81 8.52 5.55
CA GLY A 30 8.21 8.34 4.17
C GLY A 30 8.91 7.02 3.88
N ASN A 31 8.83 6.06 4.81
CA ASN A 31 9.56 4.79 4.70
C ASN A 31 8.61 3.61 4.56
N PHE A 32 8.94 2.70 3.67
CA PHE A 32 8.20 1.46 3.50
C PHE A 32 8.97 0.32 4.17
N VAL A 33 8.32 -0.37 5.10
CA VAL A 33 8.96 -1.41 5.91
C VAL A 33 8.14 -2.70 5.86
N LEU A 34 8.79 -3.81 6.18
CA LEU A 34 8.15 -5.11 6.33
C LEU A 34 8.62 -5.73 7.64
N ALA A 35 7.83 -6.65 8.19
CA ALA A 35 8.20 -7.38 9.38
C ALA A 35 9.03 -8.60 8.98
N ARG A 36 10.23 -8.72 9.52
CA ARG A 36 11.15 -9.80 9.19
C ARG A 36 11.36 -10.70 10.39
N CYS A 37 11.25 -12.00 10.16
CA CYS A 37 11.58 -13.01 11.15
C CYS A 37 13.06 -13.36 11.08
N THR A 38 13.65 -13.80 12.19
CA THR A 38 15.06 -14.23 12.21
C THR A 38 15.30 -15.40 11.27
N CYS A 39 14.28 -16.19 10.95
CA CYS A 39 14.41 -17.28 9.98
C CYS A 39 14.48 -16.77 8.52
N GLY A 40 14.30 -15.48 8.31
CA GLY A 40 14.37 -14.87 6.98
C GLY A 40 13.03 -14.62 6.32
N ALA A 41 11.92 -15.05 6.91
CA ALA A 41 10.60 -14.81 6.33
C ALA A 41 10.18 -13.36 6.55
N TYR A 42 9.45 -12.81 5.58
CA TYR A 42 8.94 -11.45 5.63
C TYR A 42 7.42 -11.44 5.63
N TYR A 43 6.84 -10.47 6.32
CA TYR A 43 5.39 -10.30 6.39
C TYR A 43 5.03 -8.83 6.27
N ALA A 44 3.90 -8.57 5.63
CA ALA A 44 3.40 -7.19 5.51
C ALA A 44 2.76 -6.71 6.81
N ARG A 45 2.39 -7.64 7.70
CA ARG A 45 1.77 -7.34 8.99
C ARG A 45 2.48 -8.12 10.07
N LEU A 46 2.40 -7.62 11.29
CA LEU A 46 2.98 -8.32 12.42
C LEU A 46 2.14 -9.55 12.73
N GLN A 47 2.76 -10.71 12.71
CA GLN A 47 2.08 -11.98 12.95
C GLN A 47 3.08 -13.04 13.38
N ALA A 48 2.59 -14.16 13.89
CA ALA A 48 3.46 -15.30 14.15
C ALA A 48 4.02 -15.82 12.84
N CYS A 49 5.27 -16.23 12.85
CA CYS A 49 5.93 -16.73 11.65
C CYS A 49 5.33 -18.06 11.21
N LEU A 50 4.90 -18.13 9.96
CA LEU A 50 4.33 -19.36 9.41
C LEU A 50 5.39 -20.39 9.09
N LYS A 51 6.65 -19.98 9.00
CA LYS A 51 7.74 -20.91 8.68
C LYS A 51 8.34 -21.55 9.92
N CYS A 52 8.73 -20.76 10.91
CA CYS A 52 9.43 -21.28 12.08
C CYS A 52 8.61 -21.20 13.36
N HIS A 53 7.37 -20.68 13.26
CA HIS A 53 6.44 -20.56 14.38
C HIS A 53 6.89 -19.63 15.49
N ALA A 54 7.84 -18.75 15.21
CA ALA A 54 8.24 -17.73 16.19
C ALA A 54 7.07 -16.79 16.46
N SER A 55 7.02 -16.26 17.67
CA SER A 55 5.93 -15.35 18.05
C SER A 55 6.06 -14.02 17.30
N ALA A 56 4.94 -13.30 17.20
CA ALA A 56 4.92 -12.02 16.50
C ALA A 56 5.92 -11.03 17.11
N GLN A 57 6.16 -11.12 18.42
CA GLN A 57 7.07 -10.20 19.09
C GLN A 57 8.53 -10.41 18.69
N SER A 58 8.86 -11.54 18.08
CA SER A 58 10.23 -11.78 17.63
C SER A 58 10.50 -11.24 16.24
N LEU A 59 9.49 -10.76 15.53
CA LEU A 59 9.69 -10.13 14.23
C LEU A 59 10.13 -8.67 14.42
N ARG A 60 10.89 -8.18 13.45
CA ARG A 60 11.39 -6.80 13.46
C ARG A 60 10.94 -6.09 12.20
N TRP A 61 10.55 -4.84 12.34
CA TRP A 61 10.24 -4.00 11.18
C TRP A 61 11.55 -3.53 10.57
N VAL A 62 11.75 -3.84 9.29
CA VAL A 62 13.00 -3.51 8.59
C VAL A 62 12.65 -2.81 7.27
N PRO A 63 13.56 -1.99 6.73
CA PRO A 63 13.32 -1.37 5.44
C PRO A 63 13.12 -2.42 4.36
N ALA A 64 12.14 -2.17 3.48
CA ALA A 64 11.84 -3.05 2.36
C ALA A 64 12.40 -2.45 1.07
N SER A 65 12.64 -3.31 0.08
CA SER A 65 13.15 -2.86 -1.21
C SER A 65 12.16 -2.01 -1.97
N GLY A 66 10.87 -2.24 -1.75
CA GLY A 66 9.82 -1.59 -2.50
C GLY A 66 9.59 -2.17 -3.88
N GLN A 67 10.40 -3.14 -4.30
CA GLN A 67 10.24 -3.74 -5.63
C GLN A 67 9.18 -4.80 -5.60
N GLY A 68 8.34 -4.84 -6.63
CA GLY A 68 7.29 -5.84 -6.72
C GLY A 68 6.71 -5.95 -8.11
N THR A 69 5.75 -6.84 -8.25
CA THR A 69 5.02 -7.04 -9.50
C THR A 69 3.54 -7.11 -9.22
N VAL A 70 2.74 -6.64 -10.17
CA VAL A 70 1.29 -6.70 -10.05
C VAL A 70 0.85 -8.15 -10.23
N ARG A 71 0.25 -8.72 -9.19
CA ARG A 71 -0.30 -10.08 -9.28
C ARG A 71 -1.70 -10.07 -9.86
N THR A 72 -2.52 -9.13 -9.45
CA THR A 72 -3.86 -8.95 -9.96
C THR A 72 -4.29 -7.51 -9.68
N PHE A 73 -5.32 -7.05 -10.37
CA PHE A 73 -5.82 -5.69 -10.16
C PHE A 73 -7.26 -5.58 -10.58
N VAL A 74 -7.92 -4.52 -10.09
CA VAL A 74 -9.24 -4.12 -10.54
C VAL A 74 -9.22 -2.62 -10.79
N VAL A 75 -10.07 -2.18 -11.70
CA VAL A 75 -10.24 -0.77 -12.01
C VAL A 75 -11.58 -0.34 -11.44
N PHE A 76 -11.54 0.66 -10.54
CA PHE A 76 -12.77 1.22 -10.00
C PHE A 76 -13.14 2.44 -10.83
N ASP A 77 -14.25 2.36 -11.55
CA ASP A 77 -14.75 3.47 -12.34
C ASP A 77 -15.95 4.15 -11.69
N LYS A 78 -16.40 3.64 -10.55
CA LYS A 78 -17.48 4.25 -9.78
C LYS A 78 -16.93 4.81 -8.47
N PRO A 79 -17.38 6.02 -8.08
CA PRO A 79 -16.94 6.58 -6.80
C PRO A 79 -17.79 6.01 -5.66
N TYR A 80 -17.31 4.95 -5.04
CA TYR A 80 -18.02 4.32 -3.91
C TYR A 80 -17.95 5.12 -2.61
N HIS A 81 -17.18 6.19 -2.60
CA HIS A 81 -17.10 7.11 -1.46
C HIS A 81 -17.07 8.53 -2.05
N PRO A 82 -17.76 9.50 -1.42
CA PRO A 82 -17.83 10.85 -2.01
C PRO A 82 -16.47 11.48 -2.31
N TYR A 83 -15.43 11.13 -1.56
CA TYR A 83 -14.09 11.63 -1.81
C TYR A 83 -13.64 11.31 -3.24
N PHE A 84 -14.06 10.15 -3.77
CA PHE A 84 -13.58 9.69 -5.07
C PHE A 84 -14.37 10.25 -6.24
N GLU A 85 -15.37 11.09 -5.99
CA GLU A 85 -16.06 11.77 -7.08
C GLU A 85 -15.07 12.69 -7.78
N GLY A 86 -14.92 12.49 -9.11
CA GLY A 86 -13.92 13.21 -9.89
C GLY A 86 -12.52 12.61 -9.80
N ARG A 87 -12.34 11.54 -9.03
CA ARG A 87 -11.05 10.88 -8.88
C ARG A 87 -11.06 9.45 -9.41
N VAL A 88 -12.10 9.08 -10.12
CA VAL A 88 -12.18 7.80 -10.82
C VAL A 88 -11.88 8.02 -12.29
N PRO A 89 -11.39 7.00 -12.99
CA PRO A 89 -11.10 5.66 -12.52
C PRO A 89 -9.77 5.58 -11.77
N TYR A 90 -9.66 4.60 -10.88
CA TYR A 90 -8.39 4.33 -10.21
C TYR A 90 -8.18 2.82 -10.12
N VAL A 91 -6.94 2.40 -9.91
CA VAL A 91 -6.57 0.99 -9.91
C VAL A 91 -6.21 0.55 -8.51
N VAL A 92 -6.80 -0.57 -8.08
CA VAL A 92 -6.40 -1.26 -6.85
C VAL A 92 -5.77 -2.57 -7.26
N ALA A 93 -4.58 -2.84 -6.76
CA ALA A 93 -3.83 -4.02 -7.16
C ALA A 93 -3.29 -4.77 -5.94
N VAL A 94 -3.14 -6.07 -6.11
CA VAL A 94 -2.34 -6.89 -5.20
C VAL A 94 -0.95 -6.96 -5.82
N VAL A 95 0.04 -6.50 -5.07
CA VAL A 95 1.43 -6.47 -5.50
C VAL A 95 2.20 -7.53 -4.72
N THR A 96 2.88 -8.42 -5.43
CA THR A 96 3.79 -9.38 -4.81
C THR A 96 5.15 -8.70 -4.69
N LEU A 97 5.61 -8.52 -3.47
CA LEU A 97 6.89 -7.87 -3.22
C LEU A 97 8.04 -8.85 -3.44
N SER A 98 9.21 -8.33 -3.79
CA SER A 98 10.37 -9.18 -4.03
C SER A 98 10.76 -9.98 -2.79
N GLU A 99 10.43 -9.48 -1.60
CA GLU A 99 10.68 -10.20 -0.35
C GLU A 99 9.68 -11.32 -0.10
N GLY A 100 8.59 -11.39 -0.86
CA GLY A 100 7.60 -12.45 -0.76
C GLY A 100 6.19 -12.05 -0.39
N PRO A 101 5.97 -11.13 0.56
CA PRO A 101 4.61 -10.78 0.95
C PRO A 101 3.85 -10.06 -0.15
N GLU A 102 2.53 -10.07 -0.03
CA GLU A 102 1.66 -9.32 -0.93
C GLU A 102 1.01 -8.18 -0.18
N ILE A 103 0.82 -7.07 -0.87
CA ILE A 103 0.11 -5.93 -0.31
C ILE A 103 -0.96 -5.46 -1.29
N LEU A 104 -2.00 -4.86 -0.74
CA LEU A 104 -3.06 -4.25 -1.52
C LEU A 104 -2.79 -2.75 -1.58
N THR A 105 -2.69 -2.21 -2.78
CA THR A 105 -2.31 -0.81 -2.95
C THR A 105 -2.86 -0.26 -4.26
N ASN A 106 -2.63 1.01 -4.52
CA ASN A 106 -3.06 1.64 -5.77
C ASN A 106 -1.90 1.74 -6.74
N VAL A 107 -2.16 1.48 -8.02
CA VAL A 107 -1.15 1.67 -9.07
C VAL A 107 -1.26 3.09 -9.59
N ILE A 108 -0.15 3.79 -9.64
CA ILE A 108 -0.05 5.16 -10.09
C ILE A 108 1.03 5.30 -11.16
N ASP A 109 1.12 6.50 -11.74
CA ASP A 109 2.14 6.86 -12.71
C ASP A 109 2.06 6.09 -14.01
N THR A 110 0.86 5.69 -14.39
CA THR A 110 0.61 5.04 -15.67
C THR A 110 -0.85 5.24 -16.06
N ASP A 111 -1.14 5.11 -17.36
CA ASP A 111 -2.49 5.05 -17.86
C ASP A 111 -3.14 3.78 -17.31
N ILE A 112 -4.40 3.86 -16.88
CA ILE A 112 -5.08 2.68 -16.35
C ILE A 112 -5.17 1.56 -17.38
N LEU A 113 -5.22 1.91 -18.67
CA LEU A 113 -5.27 0.91 -19.73
C LEU A 113 -3.93 0.20 -19.93
N ALA A 114 -2.87 0.73 -19.37
CA ALA A 114 -1.54 0.13 -19.47
C ALA A 114 -1.21 -0.80 -18.32
N VAL A 115 -2.09 -0.88 -17.30
CA VAL A 115 -1.84 -1.75 -16.15
C VAL A 115 -2.03 -3.20 -16.57
N LYS A 116 -1.05 -4.04 -16.26
CA LYS A 116 -1.07 -5.46 -16.64
C LYS A 116 -0.59 -6.33 -15.51
N ILE A 117 -1.12 -7.54 -15.45
CA ILE A 117 -0.61 -8.56 -14.54
C ILE A 117 0.84 -8.86 -14.91
N GLY A 118 1.70 -8.91 -13.90
CA GLY A 118 3.12 -9.16 -14.09
C GLY A 118 3.96 -7.92 -14.32
N MET A 119 3.35 -6.73 -14.45
CA MET A 119 4.16 -5.54 -14.67
C MET A 119 4.95 -5.20 -13.41
N PRO A 120 6.21 -4.73 -13.56
CA PRO A 120 7.00 -4.32 -12.40
C PRO A 120 6.51 -2.99 -11.87
N VAL A 121 6.54 -2.86 -10.54
CA VAL A 121 6.17 -1.62 -9.86
C VAL A 121 7.14 -1.39 -8.71
N ARG A 122 7.13 -0.16 -8.21
CA ARG A 122 7.92 0.22 -7.06
C ARG A 122 6.99 0.85 -6.03
N ILE A 123 7.07 0.39 -4.78
CA ILE A 123 6.27 0.96 -3.72
C ILE A 123 6.89 2.29 -3.30
N VAL A 124 6.06 3.32 -3.30
CA VAL A 124 6.43 4.67 -2.89
C VAL A 124 5.45 5.13 -1.83
N VAL A 125 5.81 6.14 -1.08
CA VAL A 125 4.91 6.76 -0.13
C VAL A 125 4.34 8.01 -0.77
N GLY A 126 3.02 8.03 -0.90
CA GLY A 126 2.31 9.18 -1.43
C GLY A 126 1.34 9.72 -0.40
N GLU A 127 0.39 10.52 -0.87
CA GLU A 127 -0.54 11.18 0.02
C GLU A 127 -1.93 11.11 -0.55
N ARG A 128 -2.91 10.92 0.29
CA ARG A 128 -4.32 10.95 -0.11
C ARG A 128 -5.11 11.65 0.98
N GLY A 129 -5.65 12.82 0.63
CA GLY A 129 -6.46 13.60 1.56
C GLY A 129 -5.72 13.98 2.82
N GLY A 130 -4.43 14.30 2.73
CA GLY A 130 -3.63 14.71 3.87
C GLY A 130 -3.04 13.55 4.66
N GLN A 131 -3.35 12.30 4.27
CA GLN A 131 -2.79 11.13 4.94
C GLN A 131 -1.77 10.46 4.04
N LYS A 132 -0.66 10.01 4.60
CA LYS A 132 0.33 9.29 3.84
C LYS A 132 -0.09 7.85 3.66
N ILE A 133 0.10 7.34 2.45
CA ILE A 133 -0.25 5.98 2.08
C ILE A 133 0.84 5.41 1.19
N HIS A 134 0.94 4.08 1.14
CA HIS A 134 1.79 3.44 0.14
C HIS A 134 1.05 3.38 -1.19
N GLN A 135 1.79 3.46 -2.27
CA GLN A 135 1.26 3.37 -3.63
C GLN A 135 2.28 2.61 -4.47
N ALA A 136 1.83 1.99 -5.54
CA ALA A 136 2.70 1.26 -6.46
C ALA A 136 2.90 2.11 -7.71
N SER A 137 4.10 2.64 -7.87
CA SER A 137 4.44 3.45 -9.04
C SER A 137 4.88 2.55 -10.18
N ALA A 138 4.36 2.79 -11.37
CA ALA A 138 4.79 2.09 -12.57
C ALA A 138 6.13 2.60 -13.10
N ARG A 139 6.67 3.66 -12.50
CA ARG A 139 7.99 4.15 -12.86
C ARG A 139 9.04 3.41 -12.05
N VAL A 140 9.65 2.46 -12.65
CA VAL A 140 10.67 1.65 -11.99
C VAL A 140 12.05 1.96 -12.52
#